data_046748376232351cd5da86c65405d2a5
#
_entry.id   046748376232351cd5da86c65405d2a5
#
_cell.length_a   1.000
_cell.length_b   1.000
_cell.length_c   1.000
_cell.angle_alpha   90.00
_cell.angle_beta   90.00
_cell.angle_gamma   90.00
#
_symmetry.space_group_name_H-M   'P 1'
#
loop_
_entity.id
_entity.type
_entity.pdbx_description
1 polymer ?
#
loop_
_entity_poly.entity_id
_entity_poly.type
_entity_poly.pdbx_seq_one_letter_code
_entity_poly.pdbx_strand_id
1 'polypeptide(L)'
;MLKSTAFLAFAAAGAALAWAATADAGAITVLGGGMAKECSHAALSGESEIRFENICTQALDSELLSLRDRAGTYVNRGVLKLRRKEFGQAQFDFNRAIETKPDLGEAYVNRGAAAVGARRYADGLADLNKAIELGVEEPEKAYYNRALAFEGLDDLKAAYFDYKKAVELKPDWEMPQKELARFTVERR
;
A
#
# COMPACT_ATOMS: atom_id res chain seq x y z
N MET A 1 -34.39 -28.44 16.65
CA MET A 1 -33.33 -27.51 17.07
C MET A 1 -32.91 -26.68 15.85
N LEU A 2 -33.54 -25.52 15.64
CA LEU A 2 -33.08 -24.59 14.59
C LEU A 2 -31.77 -23.96 15.07
N LYS A 3 -30.70 -24.21 14.34
CA LYS A 3 -29.47 -23.44 14.52
C LYS A 3 -29.73 -22.04 13.97
N SER A 4 -29.92 -21.04 14.86
CA SER A 4 -29.98 -19.63 14.50
C SER A 4 -28.64 -19.24 13.91
N THR A 5 -28.59 -19.09 12.60
CA THR A 5 -27.46 -18.46 11.91
C THR A 5 -27.53 -16.96 12.21
N ALA A 6 -26.74 -16.49 13.17
CA ALA A 6 -26.63 -15.07 13.43
C ALA A 6 -26.02 -14.38 12.21
N PHE A 7 -26.79 -13.55 11.52
CA PHE A 7 -26.28 -12.66 10.48
C PHE A 7 -25.65 -11.44 11.14
N LEU A 8 -24.39 -11.14 10.78
CA LEU A 8 -23.74 -9.90 11.15
C LEU A 8 -24.06 -8.85 10.07
N ALA A 9 -24.66 -7.75 10.47
CA ALA A 9 -24.79 -6.57 9.61
C ALA A 9 -23.64 -5.61 9.90
N PHE A 10 -23.02 -5.09 8.84
CA PHE A 10 -21.95 -4.12 8.91
C PHE A 10 -22.42 -2.82 8.29
N ALA A 11 -22.24 -1.73 9.00
CA ALA A 11 -22.44 -0.39 8.50
C ALA A 11 -21.29 0.50 8.94
N ALA A 12 -20.83 1.39 8.05
CA ALA A 12 -19.86 2.42 8.40
C ALA A 12 -20.56 3.78 8.46
N ALA A 13 -20.33 4.52 9.52
CA ALA A 13 -20.86 5.87 9.67
C ALA A 13 -20.07 6.84 8.77
N GLY A 14 -20.80 7.54 7.91
CA GLY A 14 -20.27 8.60 7.05
C GLY A 14 -19.70 8.10 5.73
N ALA A 15 -20.32 8.51 4.64
CA ALA A 15 -19.95 8.25 3.26
C ALA A 15 -18.71 9.05 2.82
N ALA A 16 -17.68 9.10 3.62
CA ALA A 16 -16.48 9.84 3.26
C ALA A 16 -15.26 8.93 3.12
N LEU A 17 -15.30 8.00 2.16
CA LEU A 17 -14.08 7.55 1.46
C LEU A 17 -13.27 8.73 0.88
N ALA A 18 -13.74 9.96 1.12
CA ALA A 18 -13.23 11.13 0.45
C ALA A 18 -11.74 11.35 0.69
N TRP A 19 -11.14 10.80 1.75
CA TRP A 19 -9.78 11.21 2.13
C TRP A 19 -9.03 10.22 3.04
N ALA A 20 -9.43 8.96 3.14
CA ALA A 20 -8.57 7.99 3.79
C ALA A 20 -7.26 7.92 2.99
N ALA A 21 -6.19 8.38 3.59
CA ALA A 21 -4.88 8.33 2.95
C ALA A 21 -4.47 6.88 2.81
N THR A 22 -4.15 6.44 1.59
CA THR A 22 -3.51 5.15 1.40
C THR A 22 -2.18 5.14 2.15
N ALA A 23 -1.90 4.05 2.86
CA ALA A 23 -0.59 3.86 3.43
C ALA A 23 0.36 3.41 2.31
N ASP A 24 1.46 4.13 2.12
CA ASP A 24 2.55 3.57 1.34
C ASP A 24 3.07 2.30 2.06
N ALA A 25 3.38 1.28 1.32
CA ALA A 25 3.88 0.01 1.87
C ALA A 25 5.32 0.10 2.37
N GLY A 26 5.79 1.30 2.51
CA GLY A 26 7.17 1.55 2.86
C GLY A 26 8.09 1.55 1.64
N ALA A 27 9.15 2.29 1.80
CA ALA A 27 10.29 2.31 0.90
C ALA A 27 11.17 1.09 1.15
N ILE A 28 11.94 0.70 0.15
CA ILE A 28 12.82 -0.47 0.22
C ILE A 28 14.24 -0.02 0.52
N THR A 29 14.88 -0.67 1.51
CA THR A 29 16.30 -0.48 1.76
C THR A 29 17.12 -1.01 0.60
N VAL A 30 17.90 -0.14 -0.03
CA VAL A 30 18.89 -0.48 -1.05
C VAL A 30 20.25 -0.64 -0.39
N LEU A 31 20.90 -1.78 -0.62
CA LEU A 31 22.15 -2.13 0.05
C LEU A 31 23.39 -1.55 -0.64
N GLY A 32 23.26 -1.04 -1.85
CA GLY A 32 24.33 -0.40 -2.61
C GLY A 32 24.80 0.92 -1.98
N GLY A 33 25.87 1.48 -2.52
CA GLY A 33 26.30 2.86 -2.25
C GLY A 33 25.67 3.86 -3.21
N GLY A 34 26.09 5.12 -3.13
CA GLY A 34 25.73 6.14 -4.12
C GLY A 34 24.29 6.63 -4.07
N MET A 35 23.79 7.04 -5.25
CA MET A 35 22.50 7.69 -5.41
C MET A 35 21.32 6.76 -5.11
N ALA A 36 21.41 5.46 -5.40
CA ALA A 36 20.37 4.51 -5.07
C ALA A 36 20.13 4.40 -3.56
N LYS A 37 21.20 4.46 -2.76
CA LYS A 37 21.10 4.49 -1.30
C LYS A 37 20.48 5.82 -0.81
N GLU A 38 20.87 6.94 -1.40
CA GLU A 38 20.29 8.24 -1.08
C GLU A 38 18.80 8.29 -1.43
N CYS A 39 18.41 7.77 -2.60
CA CYS A 39 17.01 7.58 -3.00
C CYS A 39 16.23 6.77 -1.95
N SER A 40 16.79 5.63 -1.51
CA SER A 40 16.19 4.78 -0.48
C SER A 40 16.03 5.54 0.84
N HIS A 41 17.06 6.24 1.29
CA HIS A 41 17.01 7.01 2.52
C HIS A 41 15.92 8.09 2.47
N ALA A 42 15.83 8.85 1.38
CA ALA A 42 14.80 9.87 1.20
C ALA A 42 13.39 9.27 1.27
N ALA A 43 13.17 8.14 0.58
CA ALA A 43 11.89 7.46 0.60
C ALA A 43 11.54 6.90 1.99
N LEU A 44 12.52 6.34 2.72
CA LEU A 44 12.32 5.85 4.10
C LEU A 44 12.06 6.99 5.10
N SER A 45 12.68 8.15 4.91
CA SER A 45 12.51 9.32 5.78
C SER A 45 11.22 10.10 5.57
N GLY A 46 10.33 9.66 4.68
CA GLY A 46 9.05 10.32 4.42
C GLY A 46 9.13 11.51 3.45
N GLU A 47 10.27 11.70 2.79
CA GLU A 47 10.45 12.79 1.82
C GLU A 47 9.52 12.65 0.60
N SER A 48 9.24 13.77 -0.03
CA SER A 48 8.41 13.82 -1.25
C SER A 48 8.87 14.85 -2.27
N GLU A 49 9.99 15.55 -2.01
CA GLU A 49 10.51 16.58 -2.90
C GLU A 49 11.04 16.01 -4.22
N ILE A 50 10.83 16.75 -5.32
CA ILE A 50 11.26 16.36 -6.68
C ILE A 50 12.76 16.10 -6.77
N ARG A 51 13.58 16.81 -5.99
CA ARG A 51 15.05 16.59 -5.98
C ARG A 51 15.41 15.13 -5.69
N PHE A 52 14.70 14.46 -4.77
CA PHE A 52 14.95 13.07 -4.43
C PHE A 52 14.50 12.11 -5.53
N GLU A 53 13.41 12.46 -6.25
CA GLU A 53 13.03 11.72 -7.46
C GLU A 53 14.11 11.77 -8.54
N ASN A 54 14.74 12.95 -8.72
CA ASN A 54 15.86 13.09 -9.65
C ASN A 54 17.06 12.24 -9.25
N ILE A 55 17.36 12.14 -7.94
CA ILE A 55 18.42 11.26 -7.42
C ILE A 55 18.09 9.79 -7.75
N CYS A 56 16.86 9.34 -7.51
CA CYS A 56 16.43 8.00 -7.88
C CYS A 56 16.58 7.74 -9.39
N THR A 57 16.23 8.73 -10.21
CA THR A 57 16.34 8.64 -11.67
C THR A 57 17.80 8.51 -12.10
N GLN A 58 18.70 9.34 -11.56
CA GLN A 58 20.13 9.25 -11.85
C GLN A 58 20.71 7.92 -11.42
N ALA A 59 20.29 7.36 -10.27
CA ALA A 59 20.72 6.03 -9.83
C ALA A 59 20.31 4.96 -10.83
N LEU A 60 19.05 4.98 -11.31
CA LEU A 60 18.54 4.03 -12.30
C LEU A 60 19.28 4.10 -13.64
N ASP A 61 19.70 5.29 -14.04
CA ASP A 61 20.33 5.56 -15.34
C ASP A 61 21.83 5.29 -15.32
N SER A 62 22.53 5.54 -14.21
CA SER A 62 23.99 5.58 -14.17
C SER A 62 24.66 4.55 -13.27
N GLU A 63 23.94 3.94 -12.32
CA GLU A 63 24.53 2.96 -11.39
C GLU A 63 24.34 1.52 -11.86
N LEU A 64 25.33 0.68 -11.63
CA LEU A 64 25.26 -0.77 -11.82
C LEU A 64 24.53 -1.40 -10.63
N LEU A 65 23.21 -1.46 -10.69
CA LEU A 65 22.38 -2.00 -9.63
C LEU A 65 22.10 -3.48 -9.84
N SER A 66 22.09 -4.25 -8.73
CA SER A 66 21.53 -5.59 -8.74
C SER A 66 20.04 -5.54 -9.14
N LEU A 67 19.44 -6.66 -9.56
CA LEU A 67 18.00 -6.70 -9.87
C LEU A 67 17.16 -6.28 -8.68
N ARG A 68 17.55 -6.69 -7.46
CA ARG A 68 16.87 -6.29 -6.22
C ARG A 68 16.97 -4.79 -5.99
N ASP A 69 18.17 -4.22 -6.09
CA ASP A 69 18.38 -2.80 -5.81
C ASP A 69 17.73 -1.92 -6.89
N ARG A 70 17.77 -2.36 -8.15
CA ARG A 70 17.07 -1.69 -9.25
C ARG A 70 15.57 -1.68 -9.03
N ALA A 71 14.96 -2.83 -8.69
CA ALA A 71 13.54 -2.92 -8.37
C ALA A 71 13.19 -2.07 -7.14
N GLY A 72 14.01 -2.12 -6.08
CA GLY A 72 13.86 -1.29 -4.90
C GLY A 72 13.95 0.20 -5.22
N THR A 73 14.86 0.62 -6.10
CA THR A 73 14.99 2.03 -6.51
C THR A 73 13.75 2.49 -7.30
N TYR A 74 13.16 1.64 -8.16
CA TYR A 74 11.88 1.92 -8.79
C TYR A 74 10.76 2.07 -7.75
N VAL A 75 10.67 1.16 -6.77
CA VAL A 75 9.68 1.28 -5.69
C VAL A 75 9.86 2.60 -4.94
N ASN A 76 11.07 2.95 -4.56
CA ASN A 76 11.36 4.17 -3.81
C ASN A 76 10.98 5.42 -4.60
N ARG A 77 11.30 5.49 -5.90
CA ARG A 77 10.87 6.59 -6.77
C ARG A 77 9.35 6.67 -6.88
N GLY A 78 8.70 5.52 -7.03
CA GLY A 78 7.23 5.43 -7.04
C GLY A 78 6.59 5.89 -5.72
N VAL A 79 7.19 5.59 -4.57
CA VAL A 79 6.72 6.04 -3.24
C VAL A 79 6.79 7.56 -3.11
N LEU A 80 7.90 8.20 -3.56
CA LEU A 80 7.99 9.66 -3.60
C LEU A 80 6.85 10.29 -4.42
N LYS A 81 6.54 9.71 -5.60
CA LYS A 81 5.43 10.14 -6.45
C LYS A 81 4.06 9.88 -5.83
N LEU A 82 3.90 8.72 -5.19
CA LEU A 82 2.65 8.35 -4.52
C LEU A 82 2.29 9.36 -3.42
N ARG A 83 3.25 9.80 -2.63
CA ARG A 83 3.08 10.83 -1.59
C ARG A 83 2.62 12.17 -2.16
N ARG A 84 3.05 12.50 -3.38
CA ARG A 84 2.55 13.68 -4.11
C ARG A 84 1.23 13.44 -4.85
N LYS A 85 0.62 12.25 -4.67
CA LYS A 85 -0.62 11.81 -5.35
C LYS A 85 -0.50 11.73 -6.88
N GLU A 86 0.70 11.54 -7.38
CA GLU A 86 1.00 11.33 -8.80
C GLU A 86 0.78 9.85 -9.16
N PHE A 87 -0.44 9.35 -8.95
CA PHE A 87 -0.78 7.93 -8.98
C PHE A 87 -0.38 7.22 -10.28
N GLY A 88 -0.60 7.84 -11.44
CA GLY A 88 -0.24 7.26 -12.73
C GLY A 88 1.28 7.10 -12.90
N GLN A 89 2.06 8.10 -12.49
CA GLN A 89 3.52 8.06 -12.55
C GLN A 89 4.10 7.07 -11.53
N ALA A 90 3.51 7.03 -10.33
CA ALA A 90 3.88 6.05 -9.32
C ALA A 90 3.66 4.62 -9.82
N GLN A 91 2.51 4.34 -10.44
CA GLN A 91 2.22 3.03 -11.02
C GLN A 91 3.20 2.62 -12.11
N PHE A 92 3.65 3.54 -12.94
CA PHE A 92 4.68 3.25 -13.94
C PHE A 92 5.94 2.69 -13.27
N ASP A 93 6.39 3.32 -12.19
CA ASP A 93 7.57 2.87 -11.45
C ASP A 93 7.34 1.52 -10.76
N PHE A 94 6.16 1.29 -10.17
CA PHE A 94 5.84 0.00 -9.57
C PHE A 94 5.72 -1.11 -10.62
N ASN A 95 5.23 -0.83 -11.82
CA ASN A 95 5.26 -1.78 -12.93
C ASN A 95 6.70 -2.15 -13.29
N ARG A 96 7.60 -1.17 -13.40
CA ARG A 96 9.03 -1.43 -13.66
C ARG A 96 9.68 -2.24 -12.55
N ALA A 97 9.30 -2.01 -11.31
CA ALA A 97 9.78 -2.82 -10.18
C ALA A 97 9.33 -4.30 -10.31
N ILE A 98 8.05 -4.53 -10.61
CA ILE A 98 7.47 -5.86 -10.78
C ILE A 98 8.08 -6.58 -12.00
N GLU A 99 8.27 -5.87 -13.13
CA GLU A 99 8.95 -6.42 -14.31
C GLU A 99 10.38 -6.85 -13.98
N THR A 100 11.09 -6.07 -13.15
CA THR A 100 12.47 -6.34 -12.74
C THR A 100 12.55 -7.48 -11.72
N LYS A 101 11.59 -7.56 -10.77
CA LYS A 101 11.53 -8.55 -9.70
C LYS A 101 10.07 -8.91 -9.39
N PRO A 102 9.50 -9.93 -10.07
CA PRO A 102 8.07 -10.27 -9.95
C PRO A 102 7.62 -10.82 -8.58
N ASP A 103 8.55 -11.22 -7.73
CA ASP A 103 8.32 -11.73 -6.37
C ASP A 103 8.50 -10.65 -5.29
N LEU A 104 8.61 -9.37 -5.67
CA LEU A 104 8.75 -8.24 -4.75
C LEU A 104 7.37 -7.79 -4.27
N GLY A 105 6.90 -8.33 -3.14
CA GLY A 105 5.56 -8.06 -2.59
C GLY A 105 5.28 -6.58 -2.35
N GLU A 106 6.28 -5.82 -1.88
CA GLU A 106 6.19 -4.39 -1.61
C GLU A 106 5.82 -3.57 -2.87
N ALA A 107 6.28 -4.00 -4.05
CA ALA A 107 5.91 -3.35 -5.30
C ALA A 107 4.40 -3.49 -5.59
N TYR A 108 3.83 -4.66 -5.29
CA TYR A 108 2.38 -4.88 -5.42
C TYR A 108 1.59 -4.10 -4.37
N VAL A 109 2.03 -4.04 -3.09
CA VAL A 109 1.34 -3.21 -2.08
C VAL A 109 1.28 -1.76 -2.53
N ASN A 110 2.41 -1.21 -2.99
CA ASN A 110 2.49 0.19 -3.41
C ASN A 110 1.69 0.46 -4.69
N ARG A 111 1.69 -0.47 -5.67
CA ARG A 111 0.85 -0.34 -6.87
C ARG A 111 -0.63 -0.42 -6.53
N GLY A 112 -1.00 -1.33 -5.63
CA GLY A 112 -2.35 -1.44 -5.09
C GLY A 112 -2.79 -0.16 -4.36
N ALA A 113 -1.94 0.40 -3.51
CA ALA A 113 -2.20 1.67 -2.82
C ALA A 113 -2.39 2.83 -3.82
N ALA A 114 -1.56 2.90 -4.87
CA ALA A 114 -1.72 3.90 -5.93
C ALA A 114 -3.04 3.71 -6.72
N ALA A 115 -3.46 2.47 -6.97
CA ALA A 115 -4.74 2.17 -7.62
C ALA A 115 -5.92 2.59 -6.73
N VAL A 116 -5.87 2.27 -5.43
CA VAL A 116 -6.89 2.69 -4.44
C VAL A 116 -6.96 4.21 -4.37
N GLY A 117 -5.83 4.90 -4.27
CA GLY A 117 -5.77 6.36 -4.28
C GLY A 117 -6.35 6.99 -5.56
N ALA A 118 -6.21 6.31 -6.70
CA ALA A 118 -6.84 6.66 -7.97
C ALA A 118 -8.29 6.16 -8.13
N ARG A 119 -8.89 5.60 -7.08
CA ARG A 119 -10.24 5.00 -7.03
C ARG A 119 -10.45 3.81 -7.97
N ARG A 120 -9.37 3.15 -8.38
CA ARG A 120 -9.42 1.90 -9.13
C ARG A 120 -9.38 0.72 -8.17
N TYR A 121 -10.44 0.59 -7.38
CA TYR A 121 -10.48 -0.32 -6.23
C TYR A 121 -10.31 -1.79 -6.59
N ALA A 122 -10.90 -2.24 -7.71
CA ALA A 122 -10.76 -3.62 -8.16
C ALA A 122 -9.31 -3.98 -8.55
N ASP A 123 -8.61 -3.04 -9.23
CA ASP A 123 -7.20 -3.21 -9.57
C ASP A 123 -6.34 -3.25 -8.30
N GLY A 124 -6.62 -2.33 -7.35
CA GLY A 124 -5.95 -2.29 -6.06
C GLY A 124 -6.13 -3.58 -5.28
N LEU A 125 -7.35 -4.13 -5.25
CA LEU A 125 -7.66 -5.39 -4.57
C LEU A 125 -6.86 -6.55 -5.14
N ALA A 126 -6.72 -6.66 -6.46
CA ALA A 126 -5.95 -7.71 -7.12
C ALA A 126 -4.46 -7.65 -6.71
N ASP A 127 -3.86 -6.47 -6.73
CA ASP A 127 -2.47 -6.28 -6.33
C ASP A 127 -2.25 -6.56 -4.84
N LEU A 128 -3.13 -6.09 -3.97
CA LEU A 128 -3.02 -6.29 -2.52
C LEU A 128 -3.20 -7.76 -2.12
N ASN A 129 -4.05 -8.50 -2.81
CA ASN A 129 -4.14 -9.95 -2.65
C ASN A 129 -2.83 -10.63 -3.05
N LYS A 130 -2.24 -10.24 -4.19
CA LYS A 130 -0.96 -10.79 -4.64
C LYS A 130 0.17 -10.46 -3.66
N ALA A 131 0.21 -9.26 -3.12
CA ALA A 131 1.19 -8.85 -2.12
C ALA A 131 1.12 -9.72 -0.85
N ILE A 132 -0.09 -9.96 -0.34
CA ILE A 132 -0.31 -10.79 0.85
C ILE A 132 0.11 -12.26 0.58
N GLU A 133 -0.17 -12.77 -0.61
CA GLU A 133 0.25 -14.11 -1.04
C GLU A 133 1.79 -14.25 -1.07
N LEU A 134 2.48 -13.24 -1.60
CA LEU A 134 3.95 -13.23 -1.69
C LEU A 134 4.63 -13.07 -0.33
N GLY A 135 3.92 -12.49 0.65
CA GLY A 135 4.49 -12.09 1.92
C GLY A 135 5.25 -10.77 1.82
N VAL A 136 5.03 -9.88 2.75
CA VAL A 136 5.64 -8.54 2.80
C VAL A 136 6.15 -8.25 4.21
N GLU A 137 7.13 -7.35 4.34
CA GLU A 137 7.71 -7.00 5.64
C GLU A 137 6.70 -6.28 6.55
N GLU A 138 5.81 -5.46 5.96
CA GLU A 138 4.78 -4.68 6.67
C GLU A 138 3.36 -5.10 6.23
N PRO A 139 2.92 -6.32 6.60
CA PRO A 139 1.63 -6.85 6.14
C PRO A 139 0.43 -6.02 6.62
N GLU A 140 0.54 -5.32 7.75
CA GLU A 140 -0.49 -4.41 8.25
C GLU A 140 -0.88 -3.34 7.21
N LYS A 141 0.07 -2.85 6.43
CA LYS A 141 -0.18 -1.85 5.37
C LYS A 141 -0.92 -2.45 4.18
N ALA A 142 -0.63 -3.70 3.83
CA ALA A 142 -1.35 -4.41 2.78
C ALA A 142 -2.81 -4.64 3.18
N TYR A 143 -3.08 -5.09 4.40
CA TYR A 143 -4.44 -5.26 4.92
C TYR A 143 -5.19 -3.93 5.00
N TYR A 144 -4.55 -2.87 5.50
CA TYR A 144 -5.17 -1.54 5.56
C TYR A 144 -5.59 -1.04 4.18
N ASN A 145 -4.69 -1.08 3.20
CA ASN A 145 -5.01 -0.65 1.83
C ASN A 145 -6.07 -1.55 1.17
N ARG A 146 -6.09 -2.86 1.48
CA ARG A 146 -7.12 -3.77 0.99
C ARG A 146 -8.47 -3.49 1.62
N ALA A 147 -8.51 -3.11 2.89
CA ALA A 147 -9.72 -2.64 3.54
C ALA A 147 -10.30 -1.40 2.83
N LEU A 148 -9.45 -0.43 2.47
CA LEU A 148 -9.88 0.74 1.69
C LEU A 148 -10.43 0.34 0.31
N ALA A 149 -9.81 -0.66 -0.34
CA ALA A 149 -10.31 -1.18 -1.62
C ALA A 149 -11.69 -1.84 -1.46
N PHE A 150 -11.88 -2.67 -0.44
CA PHE A 150 -13.17 -3.29 -0.14
C PHE A 150 -14.24 -2.25 0.20
N GLU A 151 -13.91 -1.24 1.01
CA GLU A 151 -14.83 -0.14 1.32
C GLU A 151 -15.24 0.62 0.05
N GLY A 152 -14.29 0.86 -0.87
CA GLY A 152 -14.56 1.47 -2.16
C GLY A 152 -15.43 0.62 -3.10
N LEU A 153 -15.50 -0.69 -2.85
CA LEU A 153 -16.37 -1.64 -3.55
C LEU A 153 -17.66 -1.97 -2.77
N ASP A 154 -17.92 -1.26 -1.67
CA ASP A 154 -19.07 -1.45 -0.77
C ASP A 154 -19.10 -2.80 -0.06
N ASP A 155 -17.97 -3.52 -0.01
CA ASP A 155 -17.83 -4.73 0.84
C ASP A 155 -17.38 -4.34 2.25
N LEU A 156 -18.30 -3.74 3.00
CA LEU A 156 -18.05 -3.25 4.36
C LEU A 156 -17.64 -4.38 5.32
N LYS A 157 -18.12 -5.61 5.06
CA LYS A 157 -17.76 -6.76 5.89
C LYS A 157 -16.28 -7.13 5.72
N ALA A 158 -15.82 -7.25 4.49
CA ALA A 158 -14.42 -7.55 4.20
C ALA A 158 -13.51 -6.42 4.70
N ALA A 159 -13.90 -5.15 4.46
CA ALA A 159 -13.19 -3.98 4.96
C ALA A 159 -12.98 -4.01 6.48
N TYR A 160 -14.05 -4.28 7.25
CA TYR A 160 -13.98 -4.40 8.70
C TYR A 160 -12.94 -5.42 9.17
N PHE A 161 -12.96 -6.62 8.58
CA PHE A 161 -12.02 -7.67 8.98
C PHE A 161 -10.57 -7.35 8.61
N ASP A 162 -10.34 -6.69 7.50
CA ASP A 162 -9.01 -6.28 7.09
C ASP A 162 -8.47 -5.11 7.96
N TYR A 163 -9.29 -4.12 8.30
CA TYR A 163 -8.89 -3.10 9.28
C TYR A 163 -8.57 -3.72 10.65
N LYS A 164 -9.42 -4.65 11.10
CA LYS A 164 -9.17 -5.39 12.33
C LYS A 164 -7.84 -6.16 12.26
N LYS A 165 -7.56 -6.79 11.12
CA LYS A 165 -6.29 -7.51 10.90
C LYS A 165 -5.10 -6.57 10.92
N ALA A 166 -5.21 -5.38 10.34
CA ALA A 166 -4.16 -4.37 10.39
C ALA A 166 -3.88 -3.91 11.84
N VAL A 167 -4.92 -3.70 12.66
CA VAL A 167 -4.79 -3.38 14.10
C VAL A 167 -4.16 -4.53 14.88
N GLU A 168 -4.53 -5.79 14.59
CA GLU A 168 -3.92 -6.96 15.24
C GLU A 168 -2.42 -7.07 14.96
N LEU A 169 -2.00 -6.76 13.73
CA LEU A 169 -0.60 -6.81 13.32
C LEU A 169 0.22 -5.65 13.86
N LYS A 170 -0.37 -4.45 13.97
CA LYS A 170 0.29 -3.25 14.46
C LYS A 170 -0.65 -2.44 15.37
N PRO A 171 -0.73 -2.80 16.67
CA PRO A 171 -1.69 -2.21 17.61
C PRO A 171 -1.47 -0.72 17.91
N ASP A 172 -0.27 -0.19 17.68
CA ASP A 172 0.10 1.21 17.90
C ASP A 172 -0.17 2.10 16.67
N TRP A 173 -0.63 1.52 15.55
CA TRP A 173 -0.92 2.28 14.35
C TRP A 173 -2.34 2.84 14.37
N GLU A 174 -2.46 4.16 14.58
CA GLU A 174 -3.74 4.84 14.75
C GLU A 174 -4.66 4.82 13.52
N MET A 175 -4.10 4.78 12.29
CA MET A 175 -4.93 4.88 11.08
C MET A 175 -6.00 3.80 10.99
N PRO A 176 -5.68 2.49 11.04
CA PRO A 176 -6.73 1.46 10.98
C PRO A 176 -7.64 1.45 12.21
N GLN A 177 -7.18 1.92 13.38
CA GLN A 177 -8.04 2.07 14.55
C GLN A 177 -9.13 3.13 14.33
N LYS A 178 -8.77 4.28 13.74
CA LYS A 178 -9.72 5.36 13.40
C LYS A 178 -10.75 4.89 12.39
N GLU A 179 -10.31 4.16 11.36
CA GLU A 179 -11.23 3.61 10.37
C GLU A 179 -12.17 2.56 10.99
N LEU A 180 -11.62 1.65 11.80
CA LEU A 180 -12.40 0.61 12.47
C LEU A 180 -13.49 1.18 13.41
N ALA A 181 -13.19 2.29 14.08
CA ALA A 181 -14.14 2.96 14.98
C ALA A 181 -15.41 3.51 14.25
N ARG A 182 -15.38 3.64 12.94
CA ARG A 182 -16.54 4.05 12.12
C ARG A 182 -17.57 2.94 11.91
N PHE A 183 -17.17 1.69 12.14
CA PHE A 183 -18.03 0.54 11.88
C PHE A 183 -18.94 0.22 13.06
N THR A 184 -20.22 -0.02 12.76
CA THR A 184 -21.18 -0.60 13.67
C THR A 184 -21.45 -2.04 13.26
N VAL A 185 -21.31 -2.98 14.20
CA VAL A 185 -21.53 -4.42 13.96
C VAL A 185 -22.75 -4.86 14.76
N GLU A 186 -23.84 -5.16 14.09
CA GLU A 186 -25.06 -5.66 14.70
C GLU A 186 -25.19 -7.18 14.52
N ARG A 187 -25.53 -7.88 15.60
CA ARG A 187 -25.95 -9.27 15.54
C ARG A 187 -27.45 -9.33 15.32
N ARG A 188 -27.90 -9.85 14.23
CA ARG A 188 -29.30 -10.14 13.94
C ARG A 188 -29.59 -11.62 14.00
#